data_d029795c1a35b3fdd1fae182266cc2bf
#
_entry.id   d029795c1a35b3fdd1fae182266cc2bf
#
_cell.length_a   1.000
_cell.length_b   1.000
_cell.length_c   1.000
_cell.angle_alpha   90.00
_cell.angle_beta   90.00
_cell.angle_gamma   90.00
#
_symmetry.space_group_name_H-M   'P 1'
#
loop_
_entity.id
_entity.type
_entity.pdbx_description
1 polymer ?
#
loop_
_entity_poly.entity_id
_entity_poly.type
_entity_poly.pdbx_seq_one_letter_code
_entity_poly.pdbx_strand_id
1 'polypeptide(L)'
;AGASAVILGFAFKDIGENFISGVILAFNRPFNVNDTVMIGDIFGKVKTMEFRYTKLKTFDGRDVYIPNSDIIKKAVYNYTEDGYYRLDFVVGIDYDDDIDVAKEVIVNAVIGTNGVIDTEEHQCFVTVDGLGVSTVNLKVIFWTKTKEYKRGALEVKSDVIKNVKMVIMENGLNMPADITEIKLYGSQDSIPITLKKEQKS
;
A
#
# COMPACT_ATOMS: atom_id res chain seq x y z
N ALA A 1 51.52 -6.78 25.68
CA ALA A 1 50.73 -5.56 25.40
C ALA A 1 49.89 -5.68 24.09
N GLY A 2 50.40 -6.30 22.99
CA GLY A 2 49.64 -6.40 21.74
C GLY A 2 48.37 -7.25 21.79
N ALA A 3 48.42 -8.41 22.42
CA ALA A 3 47.28 -9.31 22.53
C ALA A 3 46.11 -8.69 23.31
N SER A 4 46.39 -7.96 24.38
CA SER A 4 45.35 -7.27 25.19
C SER A 4 44.66 -6.15 24.41
N ALA A 5 45.37 -5.41 23.56
CA ALA A 5 44.82 -4.38 22.71
C ALA A 5 43.85 -4.95 21.65
N VAL A 6 44.20 -6.11 21.06
CA VAL A 6 43.34 -6.81 20.09
C VAL A 6 42.02 -7.28 20.77
N ILE A 7 42.13 -7.89 21.94
CA ILE A 7 40.95 -8.36 22.70
C ILE A 7 40.02 -7.19 23.04
N LEU A 8 40.59 -6.06 23.54
CA LEU A 8 39.82 -4.85 23.81
C LEU A 8 39.15 -4.28 22.54
N GLY A 9 39.90 -4.25 21.41
CA GLY A 9 39.34 -3.80 20.14
C GLY A 9 38.13 -4.62 19.68
N PHE A 10 38.17 -5.95 19.83
CA PHE A 10 37.02 -6.81 19.55
C PHE A 10 35.85 -6.59 20.52
N ALA A 11 36.15 -6.39 21.82
CA ALA A 11 35.11 -6.14 22.82
C ALA A 11 34.33 -4.82 22.57
N PHE A 12 35.00 -3.80 22.02
CA PHE A 12 34.40 -2.50 21.72
C PHE A 12 33.93 -2.33 20.28
N LYS A 13 34.14 -3.31 19.41
CA LYS A 13 33.85 -3.26 17.98
C LYS A 13 32.40 -2.84 17.71
N ASP A 14 31.43 -3.51 18.32
CA ASP A 14 29.98 -3.28 18.06
C ASP A 14 29.54 -1.90 18.57
N ILE A 15 30.12 -1.43 19.67
CA ILE A 15 29.83 -0.10 20.21
C ILE A 15 30.35 0.97 19.27
N GLY A 16 31.59 0.82 18.81
CA GLY A 16 32.22 1.75 17.86
C GLY A 16 31.51 1.76 16.49
N GLU A 17 31.15 0.59 15.99
CA GLU A 17 30.41 0.46 14.72
C GLU A 17 29.07 1.18 14.77
N ASN A 18 28.29 1.00 15.85
CA ASN A 18 27.01 1.67 16.01
C ASN A 18 27.14 3.18 16.18
N PHE A 19 28.16 3.63 16.91
CA PHE A 19 28.43 5.06 17.10
C PHE A 19 28.80 5.74 15.77
N ILE A 20 29.75 5.16 15.02
CA ILE A 20 30.17 5.68 13.70
C ILE A 20 28.97 5.67 12.73
N SER A 21 28.16 4.60 12.73
CA SER A 21 26.95 4.50 11.95
C SER A 21 25.95 5.59 12.29
N GLY A 22 25.77 5.90 13.56
CA GLY A 22 24.92 7.00 14.02
C GLY A 22 25.38 8.37 13.51
N VAL A 23 26.71 8.60 13.52
CA VAL A 23 27.30 9.82 12.95
C VAL A 23 27.04 9.90 11.44
N ILE A 24 27.26 8.81 10.70
CA ILE A 24 27.00 8.75 9.25
C ILE A 24 25.52 9.03 8.94
N LEU A 25 24.60 8.42 9.68
CA LEU A 25 23.16 8.67 9.52
C LEU A 25 22.78 10.13 9.79
N ALA A 26 23.38 10.75 10.81
CA ALA A 26 23.16 12.15 11.13
C ALA A 26 23.66 13.12 10.06
N PHE A 27 24.74 12.76 9.34
CA PHE A 27 25.26 13.56 8.22
C PHE A 27 24.49 13.32 6.91
N ASN A 28 24.28 12.07 6.54
CA ASN A 28 23.65 11.72 5.26
C ASN A 28 22.14 11.88 5.26
N ARG A 29 21.50 11.80 6.43
CA ARG A 29 20.06 12.00 6.65
C ARG A 29 19.16 11.28 5.65
N PRO A 30 19.26 9.95 5.48
CA PRO A 30 18.37 9.22 4.58
C PRO A 30 16.91 9.27 5.04
N PHE A 31 16.68 9.72 6.26
CA PHE A 31 15.37 10.03 6.85
C PHE A 31 15.55 11.02 8.01
N ASN A 32 14.46 11.67 8.37
CA ASN A 32 14.39 12.61 9.50
C ASN A 32 13.48 12.06 10.60
N VAL A 33 13.56 12.70 11.78
CA VAL A 33 12.58 12.44 12.84
C VAL A 33 11.17 12.82 12.34
N ASN A 34 10.21 11.96 12.59
CA ASN A 34 8.84 11.98 12.10
C ASN A 34 8.63 11.43 10.68
N ASP A 35 9.66 11.06 9.94
CA ASP A 35 9.45 10.33 8.69
C ASP A 35 8.86 8.95 8.94
N THR A 36 8.09 8.50 7.96
CA THR A 36 7.60 7.13 7.88
C THR A 36 8.54 6.33 7.01
N VAL A 37 9.17 5.32 7.59
CA VAL A 37 10.20 4.52 6.91
C VAL A 37 9.94 3.03 7.06
N MET A 38 10.45 2.25 6.11
CA MET A 38 10.59 0.81 6.24
C MET A 38 12.08 0.47 6.21
N ILE A 39 12.57 -0.20 7.25
CA ILE A 39 13.95 -0.64 7.42
C ILE A 39 13.94 -2.15 7.60
N GLY A 40 14.36 -2.89 6.57
CA GLY A 40 14.09 -4.32 6.49
C GLY A 40 12.58 -4.58 6.56
N ASP A 41 12.12 -5.40 7.51
CA ASP A 41 10.70 -5.72 7.69
C ASP A 41 9.98 -4.80 8.70
N ILE A 42 10.66 -3.77 9.21
CA ILE A 42 10.13 -2.89 10.25
C ILE A 42 9.59 -1.62 9.60
N PHE A 43 8.26 -1.47 9.62
CA PHE A 43 7.56 -0.30 9.10
C PHE A 43 7.03 0.57 10.24
N GLY A 44 7.40 1.85 10.24
CA GLY A 44 7.01 2.75 11.32
C GLY A 44 7.48 4.18 11.14
N LYS A 45 7.16 5.01 12.13
CA LYS A 45 7.54 6.41 12.20
C LYS A 45 8.80 6.58 13.04
N VAL A 46 9.80 7.28 12.50
CA VAL A 46 11.02 7.61 13.23
C VAL A 46 10.67 8.53 14.40
N LYS A 47 11.05 8.14 15.62
CA LYS A 47 10.82 8.92 16.84
C LYS A 47 12.06 9.64 17.33
N THR A 48 13.18 8.93 17.42
CA THR A 48 14.46 9.51 17.80
C THR A 48 15.59 8.81 17.05
N MET A 49 16.66 9.55 16.83
CA MET A 49 17.94 9.04 16.33
C MET A 49 18.98 9.30 17.41
N GLU A 50 19.46 8.23 18.01
CA GLU A 50 20.45 8.24 19.07
C GLU A 50 21.83 7.79 18.54
N PHE A 51 22.89 7.97 19.32
CA PHE A 51 24.25 7.58 18.89
C PHE A 51 24.39 6.10 18.54
N ARG A 52 23.63 5.21 19.19
CA ARG A 52 23.74 3.75 19.00
C ARG A 52 22.57 3.13 18.28
N TYR A 53 21.39 3.72 18.34
CA TYR A 53 20.17 3.17 17.79
C TYR A 53 19.26 4.29 17.26
N THR A 54 18.40 3.92 16.35
CA THR A 54 17.26 4.71 15.93
C THR A 54 15.97 4.05 16.44
N LYS A 55 15.10 4.84 17.06
CA LYS A 55 13.82 4.36 17.58
C LYS A 55 12.71 4.63 16.59
N LEU A 56 11.98 3.57 16.21
CA LEU A 56 10.76 3.64 15.41
C LEU A 56 9.54 3.32 16.27
N LYS A 57 8.43 3.98 15.96
CA LYS A 57 7.09 3.63 16.46
C LYS A 57 6.34 2.98 15.32
N THR A 58 6.03 1.70 15.45
CA THR A 58 5.22 0.98 14.45
C THR A 58 3.76 1.41 14.52
N PHE A 59 3.01 1.19 13.45
CA PHE A 59 1.61 1.61 13.40
C PHE A 59 0.67 0.75 14.25
N ASP A 60 1.10 -0.42 14.68
CA ASP A 60 0.43 -1.25 15.67
C ASP A 60 0.83 -0.91 17.13
N GLY A 61 1.64 0.15 17.30
CA GLY A 61 1.91 0.73 18.60
C GLY A 61 3.17 0.24 19.30
N ARG A 62 4.03 -0.57 18.65
CA ARG A 62 5.29 -1.02 19.25
C ARG A 62 6.40 0.02 19.11
N ASP A 63 7.26 0.10 20.10
CA ASP A 63 8.53 0.80 20.03
C ASP A 63 9.63 -0.17 19.63
N VAL A 64 10.31 0.10 18.52
CA VAL A 64 11.38 -0.74 17.98
C VAL A 64 12.68 0.07 18.01
N TYR A 65 13.72 -0.52 18.58
CA TYR A 65 15.05 0.05 18.67
C TYR A 65 15.97 -0.68 17.70
N ILE A 66 16.39 -0.02 16.63
CA ILE A 66 17.21 -0.60 15.59
C ILE A 66 18.65 -0.10 15.77
N PRO A 67 19.65 -0.98 15.93
CA PRO A 67 21.06 -0.58 15.96
C PRO A 67 21.41 0.19 14.68
N ASN A 68 22.13 1.31 14.82
CA ASN A 68 22.46 2.16 13.66
C ASN A 68 23.31 1.43 12.63
N SER A 69 24.18 0.50 13.04
CA SER A 69 24.96 -0.34 12.14
C SER A 69 24.09 -1.23 11.25
N ASP A 70 22.94 -1.68 11.74
CA ASP A 70 22.00 -2.49 10.96
C ASP A 70 21.27 -1.65 9.91
N ILE A 71 20.98 -0.39 10.23
CA ILE A 71 20.31 0.54 9.31
C ILE A 71 21.18 0.81 8.09
N ILE A 72 22.48 1.10 8.30
CA ILE A 72 23.42 1.38 7.20
C ILE A 72 23.58 0.17 6.26
N LYS A 73 23.42 -1.05 6.78
CA LYS A 73 23.57 -2.30 6.01
C LYS A 73 22.30 -2.72 5.27
N LYS A 74 21.16 -2.08 5.53
CA LYS A 74 19.85 -2.45 4.95
C LYS A 74 19.36 -1.36 4.01
N ALA A 75 18.48 -1.75 3.08
CA ALA A 75 17.70 -0.79 2.32
C ALA A 75 16.75 -0.03 3.25
N VAL A 76 16.70 1.28 3.07
CA VAL A 76 15.78 2.17 3.76
C VAL A 76 14.80 2.71 2.71
N TYR A 77 13.52 2.47 2.92
CA TYR A 77 12.45 3.05 2.12
C TYR A 77 11.85 4.21 2.90
N ASN A 78 11.99 5.44 2.41
CA ASN A 78 11.37 6.60 3.01
C ASN A 78 10.08 6.92 2.24
N TYR A 79 8.94 6.93 2.95
CA TYR A 79 7.62 7.13 2.37
C TYR A 79 7.11 8.57 2.50
N THR A 80 7.87 9.44 3.13
CA THR A 80 7.43 10.81 3.46
C THR A 80 8.39 11.90 3.04
N GLU A 81 9.54 11.54 2.47
CA GLU A 81 10.60 12.49 2.11
C GLU A 81 10.14 13.52 1.07
N ASP A 82 9.49 13.05 0.00
CA ASP A 82 8.94 13.89 -1.07
C ASP A 82 7.54 14.43 -0.78
N GLY A 83 6.88 13.91 0.27
CA GLY A 83 5.55 14.33 0.69
C GLY A 83 4.40 13.73 -0.11
N TYR A 84 4.68 12.76 -1.01
CA TYR A 84 3.69 12.07 -1.82
C TYR A 84 3.71 10.57 -1.59
N TYR A 85 2.53 9.95 -1.67
CA TYR A 85 2.38 8.51 -1.51
C TYR A 85 1.43 7.94 -2.56
N ARG A 86 1.93 6.94 -3.29
CA ARG A 86 1.13 6.22 -4.27
C ARG A 86 0.33 5.12 -3.60
N LEU A 87 -0.95 5.10 -3.88
CA LEU A 87 -1.88 4.07 -3.47
C LEU A 87 -2.46 3.37 -4.70
N ASP A 88 -2.83 2.13 -4.53
CA ASP A 88 -3.54 1.38 -5.55
C ASP A 88 -4.56 0.41 -4.92
N PHE A 89 -5.52 0.00 -5.73
CA PHE A 89 -6.43 -1.11 -5.47
C PHE A 89 -6.94 -1.68 -6.78
N VAL A 90 -7.55 -2.84 -6.71
CA VAL A 90 -8.16 -3.49 -7.87
C VAL A 90 -9.67 -3.46 -7.71
N VAL A 91 -10.37 -3.17 -8.80
CA VAL A 91 -11.83 -3.27 -8.92
C VAL A 91 -12.17 -4.12 -10.13
N GLY A 92 -13.13 -5.04 -9.99
CA GLY A 92 -13.62 -5.88 -11.08
C GLY A 92 -14.86 -5.27 -11.71
N ILE A 93 -14.94 -5.27 -13.05
CA ILE A 93 -16.12 -4.97 -13.84
C ILE A 93 -16.57 -6.23 -14.60
N ASP A 94 -17.78 -6.22 -15.13
CA ASP A 94 -18.29 -7.32 -15.94
C ASP A 94 -17.53 -7.46 -17.26
N TYR A 95 -17.48 -8.68 -17.81
CA TYR A 95 -16.90 -8.95 -19.12
C TYR A 95 -17.65 -8.26 -20.28
N ASP A 96 -18.93 -7.98 -20.07
CA ASP A 96 -19.79 -7.31 -21.05
C ASP A 96 -19.69 -5.78 -20.98
N ASP A 97 -19.02 -5.23 -19.95
CA ASP A 97 -18.82 -3.79 -19.78
C ASP A 97 -17.72 -3.26 -20.72
N ASP A 98 -17.90 -2.02 -21.19
CA ASP A 98 -16.89 -1.31 -21.98
C ASP A 98 -15.73 -0.87 -21.06
N ILE A 99 -14.55 -1.44 -21.29
CA ILE A 99 -13.34 -1.20 -20.49
C ILE A 99 -12.88 0.26 -20.57
N ASP A 100 -12.98 0.90 -21.74
CA ASP A 100 -12.48 2.26 -21.92
C ASP A 100 -13.43 3.27 -21.25
N VAL A 101 -14.74 3.06 -21.35
CA VAL A 101 -15.74 3.81 -20.59
C VAL A 101 -15.52 3.63 -19.08
N ALA A 102 -15.31 2.40 -18.62
CA ALA A 102 -15.04 2.14 -17.21
C ALA A 102 -13.79 2.85 -16.72
N LYS A 103 -12.69 2.83 -17.46
CA LYS A 103 -11.45 3.56 -17.10
C LYS A 103 -11.68 5.06 -17.00
N GLU A 104 -12.40 5.66 -17.95
CA GLU A 104 -12.68 7.09 -17.96
C GLU A 104 -13.53 7.50 -16.74
N VAL A 105 -14.60 6.79 -16.49
CA VAL A 105 -15.49 7.05 -15.34
C VAL A 105 -14.75 6.90 -14.02
N ILE A 106 -13.95 5.85 -13.88
CA ILE A 106 -13.18 5.58 -12.66
C ILE A 106 -12.10 6.65 -12.45
N VAL A 107 -11.31 6.99 -13.46
CA VAL A 107 -10.24 7.99 -13.30
C VAL A 107 -10.80 9.36 -12.92
N ASN A 108 -11.93 9.76 -13.51
CA ASN A 108 -12.61 11.03 -13.19
C ASN A 108 -13.10 11.03 -11.73
N ALA A 109 -13.66 9.93 -11.25
CA ALA A 109 -14.08 9.79 -9.85
C ALA A 109 -12.90 9.84 -8.86
N VAL A 110 -11.78 9.23 -9.24
CA VAL A 110 -10.54 9.28 -8.45
C VAL A 110 -10.03 10.70 -8.32
N ILE A 111 -9.86 11.42 -9.43
CA ILE A 111 -9.36 12.80 -9.45
C ILE A 111 -10.31 13.73 -8.70
N GLY A 112 -11.62 13.52 -8.78
CA GLY A 112 -12.63 14.28 -8.05
C GLY A 112 -12.67 14.02 -6.54
N THR A 113 -11.94 13.02 -6.04
CA THR A 113 -11.97 12.69 -4.60
C THR A 113 -11.04 13.62 -3.81
N ASN A 114 -11.54 14.18 -2.72
CA ASN A 114 -10.77 15.06 -1.86
C ASN A 114 -9.55 14.34 -1.26
N GLY A 115 -8.38 14.97 -1.36
CA GLY A 115 -7.10 14.42 -0.88
C GLY A 115 -6.32 13.62 -1.93
N VAL A 116 -6.91 13.36 -3.10
CA VAL A 116 -6.20 12.83 -4.27
C VAL A 116 -5.42 13.96 -4.94
N ILE A 117 -4.26 13.62 -5.45
CA ILE A 117 -3.37 14.51 -6.21
C ILE A 117 -3.22 13.93 -7.60
N ASP A 118 -3.43 14.80 -8.58
CA ASP A 118 -3.18 14.51 -9.99
C ASP A 118 -2.38 15.66 -10.59
N THR A 119 -1.12 15.40 -10.94
CA THR A 119 -0.18 16.36 -11.53
C THR A 119 0.63 15.68 -12.63
N GLU A 120 1.41 16.42 -13.40
CA GLU A 120 2.27 15.84 -14.43
C GLU A 120 3.24 14.78 -13.89
N GLU A 121 3.74 14.96 -12.65
CA GLU A 121 4.67 14.01 -12.00
C GLU A 121 3.94 12.89 -11.26
N HIS A 122 2.70 13.10 -10.82
CA HIS A 122 1.92 12.20 -9.96
C HIS A 122 0.56 11.93 -10.58
N GLN A 123 0.54 11.28 -11.74
CA GLN A 123 -0.69 11.04 -12.50
C GLN A 123 -1.52 9.91 -11.88
N CYS A 124 -2.83 10.15 -11.85
CA CYS A 124 -3.82 9.12 -11.57
C CYS A 124 -4.18 8.40 -12.87
N PHE A 125 -4.21 7.07 -12.84
CA PHE A 125 -4.61 6.31 -14.02
C PHE A 125 -5.21 4.95 -13.65
N VAL A 126 -5.94 4.38 -14.61
CA VAL A 126 -6.56 3.07 -14.51
C VAL A 126 -6.04 2.18 -15.64
N THR A 127 -5.63 0.98 -15.29
CA THR A 127 -5.13 0.00 -16.25
C THR A 127 -5.82 -1.35 -16.05
N VAL A 128 -5.87 -2.17 -17.08
CA VAL A 128 -6.29 -3.57 -16.93
C VAL A 128 -5.17 -4.31 -16.19
N ASP A 129 -5.50 -4.93 -15.07
CA ASP A 129 -4.58 -5.73 -14.26
C ASP A 129 -4.59 -7.20 -14.71
N GLY A 130 -5.75 -7.68 -15.14
CA GLY A 130 -5.91 -9.05 -15.63
C GLY A 130 -7.37 -9.45 -15.80
N LEU A 131 -7.56 -10.66 -16.27
CA LEU A 131 -8.87 -11.29 -16.44
C LEU A 131 -9.10 -12.26 -15.27
N GLY A 132 -10.14 -12.02 -14.50
CA GLY A 132 -10.57 -12.86 -13.38
C GLY A 132 -11.54 -13.95 -13.84
N VAL A 133 -12.04 -14.74 -12.89
CA VAL A 133 -13.03 -15.83 -13.18
C VAL A 133 -14.34 -15.26 -13.70
N SER A 134 -14.76 -14.10 -13.15
CA SER A 134 -16.06 -13.48 -13.47
C SER A 134 -15.93 -11.98 -13.73
N THR A 135 -14.71 -11.45 -13.79
CA THR A 135 -14.46 -10.01 -13.87
C THR A 135 -13.27 -9.68 -14.76
N VAL A 136 -13.33 -8.53 -15.41
CA VAL A 136 -12.15 -7.82 -15.90
C VAL A 136 -11.62 -6.98 -14.74
N ASN A 137 -10.41 -7.26 -14.28
CA ASN A 137 -9.81 -6.58 -13.15
C ASN A 137 -9.11 -5.29 -13.60
N LEU A 138 -9.52 -4.17 -13.07
CA LEU A 138 -8.93 -2.86 -13.32
C LEU A 138 -8.12 -2.43 -12.09
N LYS A 139 -6.85 -2.10 -12.29
CA LYS A 139 -5.99 -1.52 -11.28
C LYS A 139 -6.08 -0.01 -11.33
N VAL A 140 -6.52 0.55 -10.21
CA VAL A 140 -6.66 2.00 -10.00
C VAL A 140 -5.45 2.49 -9.24
N ILE A 141 -4.74 3.45 -9.80
CA ILE A 141 -3.50 4.02 -9.23
C ILE A 141 -3.70 5.51 -9.03
N PHE A 142 -3.39 6.00 -7.85
CA PHE A 142 -3.56 7.41 -7.49
C PHE A 142 -2.57 7.84 -6.40
N TRP A 143 -2.45 9.14 -6.21
CA TRP A 143 -1.49 9.75 -5.30
C TRP A 143 -2.19 10.60 -4.24
N THR A 144 -1.58 10.68 -3.05
CA THR A 144 -2.06 11.52 -1.95
C THR A 144 -0.89 12.13 -1.18
N LYS A 145 -1.13 13.21 -0.46
CA LYS A 145 -0.13 13.81 0.43
C LYS A 145 0.05 12.99 1.71
N THR A 146 1.31 12.83 2.14
CA THR A 146 1.68 11.93 3.24
C THR A 146 1.89 12.60 4.58
N LYS A 147 1.42 13.83 4.82
CA LYS A 147 1.64 14.51 6.11
C LYS A 147 1.23 13.69 7.32
N GLU A 148 0.25 12.77 7.17
CA GLU A 148 -0.14 11.78 8.18
C GLU A 148 -0.51 10.45 7.52
N TYR A 149 0.49 9.61 7.29
CA TYR A 149 0.36 8.35 6.56
C TYR A 149 -0.83 7.47 6.99
N LYS A 150 -1.04 7.30 8.31
CA LYS A 150 -1.99 6.29 8.78
C LYS A 150 -3.46 6.72 8.67
N ARG A 151 -3.77 7.97 8.95
CA ARG A 151 -5.14 8.45 8.94
C ARG A 151 -5.51 9.06 7.60
N GLY A 152 -4.68 9.98 7.10
CA GLY A 152 -4.97 10.67 5.85
C GLY A 152 -4.98 9.75 4.63
N ALA A 153 -3.91 8.99 4.38
CA ALA A 153 -3.80 8.15 3.17
C ALA A 153 -4.83 7.01 3.12
N LEU A 154 -5.10 6.36 4.27
CA LEU A 154 -6.10 5.29 4.33
C LEU A 154 -7.54 5.80 4.24
N GLU A 155 -7.83 6.96 4.81
CA GLU A 155 -9.14 7.62 4.67
C GLU A 155 -9.37 8.02 3.21
N VAL A 156 -8.37 8.66 2.54
CA VAL A 156 -8.46 8.98 1.12
C VAL A 156 -8.68 7.71 0.28
N LYS A 157 -7.95 6.62 0.56
CA LYS A 157 -8.17 5.34 -0.13
C LYS A 157 -9.59 4.82 0.05
N SER A 158 -10.11 4.90 1.25
CA SER A 158 -11.50 4.48 1.55
C SER A 158 -12.52 5.31 0.77
N ASP A 159 -12.34 6.63 0.73
CA ASP A 159 -13.23 7.54 0.00
C ASP A 159 -13.14 7.32 -1.52
N VAL A 160 -11.93 7.10 -2.06
CA VAL A 160 -11.74 6.75 -3.47
C VAL A 160 -12.49 5.45 -3.81
N ILE A 161 -12.31 4.38 -3.02
CA ILE A 161 -13.00 3.11 -3.26
C ILE A 161 -14.52 3.29 -3.24
N LYS A 162 -15.03 4.07 -2.27
CA LYS A 162 -16.45 4.38 -2.17
C LYS A 162 -16.98 5.13 -3.41
N ASN A 163 -16.26 6.17 -3.83
CA ASN A 163 -16.65 6.97 -4.99
C ASN A 163 -16.59 6.16 -6.28
N VAL A 164 -15.53 5.36 -6.47
CA VAL A 164 -15.40 4.46 -7.62
C VAL A 164 -16.55 3.46 -7.67
N LYS A 165 -16.93 2.85 -6.54
CA LYS A 165 -18.10 1.98 -6.47
C LYS A 165 -19.37 2.68 -6.91
N MET A 166 -19.59 3.91 -6.45
CA MET A 166 -20.79 4.69 -6.79
C MET A 166 -20.87 4.99 -8.27
N VAL A 167 -19.79 5.52 -8.86
CA VAL A 167 -19.80 5.92 -10.28
C VAL A 167 -19.90 4.74 -11.23
N ILE A 168 -19.35 3.59 -10.90
CA ILE A 168 -19.53 2.35 -11.68
C ILE A 168 -21.02 2.03 -11.78
N MET A 169 -21.73 2.03 -10.65
CA MET A 169 -23.16 1.73 -10.61
C MET A 169 -24.02 2.81 -11.31
N GLU A 170 -23.68 4.10 -11.12
CA GLU A 170 -24.40 5.24 -11.71
C GLU A 170 -24.27 5.29 -13.25
N ASN A 171 -23.17 4.78 -13.80
CA ASN A 171 -22.94 4.74 -15.24
C ASN A 171 -23.39 3.42 -15.89
N GLY A 172 -24.14 2.58 -15.18
CA GLY A 172 -24.70 1.34 -15.71
C GLY A 172 -23.66 0.22 -15.92
N LEU A 173 -22.47 0.39 -15.36
CA LEU A 173 -21.45 -0.66 -15.31
C LEU A 173 -21.72 -1.59 -14.13
N ASN A 174 -21.29 -2.85 -14.25
CA ASN A 174 -21.59 -3.87 -13.28
C ASN A 174 -20.33 -4.31 -12.52
N MET A 175 -20.49 -4.56 -11.23
CA MET A 175 -19.50 -5.25 -10.41
C MET A 175 -20.07 -6.63 -10.05
N PRO A 176 -19.84 -7.65 -10.86
CA PRO A 176 -20.48 -8.94 -10.66
C PRO A 176 -19.97 -9.62 -9.40
N ALA A 177 -20.86 -10.38 -8.76
CA ALA A 177 -20.46 -11.41 -7.80
C ALA A 177 -19.87 -12.60 -8.57
N ASP A 178 -19.37 -13.60 -7.84
CA ASP A 178 -18.89 -14.84 -8.46
C ASP A 178 -19.98 -15.47 -9.32
N ILE A 179 -19.71 -15.62 -10.62
CA ILE A 179 -20.62 -16.20 -11.61
C ILE A 179 -20.26 -17.67 -11.77
N THR A 180 -21.25 -18.54 -11.65
CA THR A 180 -21.11 -19.97 -11.95
C THR A 180 -21.85 -20.30 -13.24
N GLU A 181 -21.11 -20.64 -14.28
CA GLU A 181 -21.69 -21.17 -15.52
C GLU A 181 -21.92 -22.68 -15.39
N ILE A 182 -23.15 -23.14 -15.62
CA ILE A 182 -23.50 -24.56 -15.59
C ILE A 182 -23.70 -25.04 -17.02
N LYS A 183 -22.83 -25.93 -17.49
CA LYS A 183 -22.94 -26.57 -18.79
C LYS A 183 -23.58 -27.95 -18.66
N LEU A 184 -24.62 -28.19 -19.40
CA LEU A 184 -25.25 -29.50 -19.49
C LEU A 184 -24.56 -30.34 -20.60
N TYR A 185 -24.16 -31.55 -20.24
CA TYR A 185 -23.59 -32.52 -21.17
C TYR A 185 -24.53 -33.72 -21.28
N GLY A 186 -24.76 -34.16 -22.50
CA GLY A 186 -25.61 -35.34 -22.80
C GLY A 186 -27.04 -34.98 -23.16
N SER A 187 -27.98 -35.89 -22.91
CA SER A 187 -29.40 -35.77 -23.32
C SER A 187 -30.28 -34.92 -22.37
N GLN A 188 -29.70 -34.17 -21.50
CA GLN A 188 -30.48 -33.28 -20.61
C GLN A 188 -30.66 -31.90 -21.24
N ASP A 189 -31.88 -31.61 -21.69
CA ASP A 189 -32.21 -30.34 -22.29
C ASP A 189 -32.58 -29.23 -21.31
N SER A 190 -32.71 -29.54 -20.01
CA SER A 190 -33.05 -28.59 -18.96
C SER A 190 -32.63 -29.06 -17.54
N ILE A 191 -32.32 -28.10 -16.67
CA ILE A 191 -32.16 -28.35 -15.23
C ILE A 191 -33.52 -28.06 -14.57
N PRO A 192 -34.15 -29.03 -13.85
CA PRO A 192 -35.35 -28.76 -13.09
C PRO A 192 -35.02 -27.89 -11.86
N ILE A 193 -35.41 -26.64 -11.89
CA ILE A 193 -35.21 -25.70 -10.76
C ILE A 193 -36.54 -25.49 -10.04
N THR A 194 -36.59 -25.79 -8.75
CA THR A 194 -37.73 -25.47 -7.89
C THR A 194 -37.39 -24.23 -7.06
N LEU A 195 -38.03 -23.11 -7.33
CA LEU A 195 -37.92 -21.90 -6.54
C LEU A 195 -38.80 -22.01 -5.29
N LYS A 196 -38.21 -22.12 -4.10
CA LYS A 196 -38.94 -21.97 -2.82
C LYS A 196 -39.01 -20.47 -2.48
N LYS A 197 -40.21 -19.91 -2.44
CA LYS A 197 -40.43 -18.58 -1.83
C LYS A 197 -40.29 -18.74 -0.31
N GLU A 198 -39.29 -18.12 0.29
CA GLU A 198 -39.30 -17.94 1.75
C GLU A 198 -40.43 -17.00 2.12
N GLN A 199 -41.37 -17.50 2.89
CA GLN A 199 -42.37 -16.65 3.57
C GLN A 199 -41.62 -15.87 4.66
N LYS A 200 -41.48 -14.57 4.49
CA LYS A 200 -41.07 -13.66 5.57
C LYS A 200 -42.11 -13.73 6.68
N SER A 201 -41.70 -14.27 7.83
CA SER A 201 -42.41 -14.16 9.10
C SER A 201 -42.25 -12.75 9.65
#